data_b3a79b99e574928d1fdce2fa28bdab64
#
_entry.id   b3a79b99e574928d1fdce2fa28bdab64
#
_cell.length_a   1.000
_cell.length_b   1.000
_cell.length_c   1.000
_cell.angle_alpha   90.00
_cell.angle_beta   90.00
_cell.angle_gamma   90.00
#
_symmetry.space_group_name_H-M   'P 1'
#
loop_
_entity.id
_entity.type
_entity.pdbx_description
1 polymer ?
#
loop_
_entity_poly.entity_id
_entity_poly.type
_entity_poly.pdbx_seq_one_letter_code
_entity_poly.pdbx_strand_id
1 'polypeptide(L)'
;MPFPPVLTRMSGRVPAVEVYFSALPAGTASVTVWRIAAGREMRVRGAVKAATAGQLTRIDYEVPFGVPVAYRAECFNSSGVRLSYTDQATVTVNVSGLWVHNPLDPQGAVACDFRDRALEKIQAPNDGSLLRVPGQRAGVFLAGTQQG
;
A
#
# COMPACT_ATOMS: atom_id res chain seq x y z
N MET A 1 -22.37 17.20 -3.47
CA MET A 1 -23.14 15.99 -3.84
C MET A 1 -22.29 14.79 -3.50
N PRO A 2 -22.88 13.80 -2.85
CA PRO A 2 -22.13 12.62 -2.46
C PRO A 2 -21.75 11.80 -3.69
N PHE A 3 -20.48 11.45 -3.79
CA PHE A 3 -19.96 10.50 -4.76
C PHE A 3 -19.09 9.49 -3.99
N PRO A 4 -19.64 8.78 -2.97
CA PRO A 4 -18.84 7.83 -2.22
C PRO A 4 -18.43 6.68 -3.14
N PRO A 5 -17.23 6.09 -2.95
CA PRO A 5 -16.85 4.91 -3.68
C PRO A 5 -17.64 3.69 -3.21
N VAL A 6 -17.87 2.75 -4.12
CA VAL A 6 -18.25 1.38 -3.78
C VAL A 6 -16.97 0.61 -3.46
N LEU A 7 -16.95 -0.06 -2.30
CA LEU A 7 -15.79 -0.78 -1.81
C LEU A 7 -16.09 -2.28 -1.80
N THR A 8 -15.31 -3.06 -2.55
CA THR A 8 -15.44 -4.51 -2.61
C THR A 8 -14.20 -5.16 -2.04
N ARG A 9 -14.39 -6.01 -1.02
CA ARG A 9 -13.29 -6.86 -0.52
C ARG A 9 -12.98 -7.93 -1.54
N MET A 10 -11.74 -8.02 -1.93
CA MET A 10 -11.26 -9.05 -2.84
C MET A 10 -10.63 -10.20 -2.04
N SER A 11 -11.16 -11.41 -2.23
CA SER A 11 -10.67 -12.65 -1.62
C SER A 11 -9.81 -13.46 -2.59
N GLY A 12 -8.95 -12.79 -3.35
CA GLY A 12 -8.02 -13.43 -4.28
C GLY A 12 -6.77 -13.98 -3.58
N ARG A 13 -5.72 -14.27 -4.36
CA ARG A 13 -4.41 -14.71 -3.86
C ARG A 13 -3.83 -13.73 -2.82
N VAL A 14 -4.06 -12.44 -3.02
CA VAL A 14 -3.65 -11.36 -2.12
C VAL A 14 -4.90 -10.62 -1.70
N PRO A 15 -5.15 -10.46 -0.40
CA PRO A 15 -6.26 -9.65 0.09
C PRO A 15 -6.10 -8.19 -0.35
N ALA A 16 -7.18 -7.63 -0.90
CA ALA A 16 -7.19 -6.28 -1.44
C ALA A 16 -8.57 -5.65 -1.33
N VAL A 17 -8.66 -4.37 -1.65
CA VAL A 17 -9.93 -3.65 -1.78
C VAL A 17 -10.03 -3.06 -3.18
N GLU A 18 -11.09 -3.42 -3.90
CA GLU A 18 -11.48 -2.68 -5.08
C GLU A 18 -12.22 -1.41 -4.65
N VAL A 19 -11.74 -0.27 -5.13
CA VAL A 19 -12.29 1.06 -4.90
C VAL A 19 -12.88 1.55 -6.21
N TYR A 20 -14.20 1.57 -6.32
CA TYR A 20 -14.92 1.95 -7.53
C TYR A 20 -15.73 3.22 -7.30
N PHE A 21 -15.45 4.25 -8.08
CA PHE A 21 -16.24 5.47 -8.20
C PHE A 21 -17.09 5.36 -9.46
N SER A 22 -18.39 5.12 -9.30
CA SER A 22 -19.34 5.01 -10.43
C SER A 22 -19.63 6.35 -11.07
N ALA A 23 -19.45 7.44 -10.34
CA ALA A 23 -19.57 8.80 -10.83
C ALA A 23 -18.61 9.72 -10.07
N LEU A 24 -18.22 10.81 -10.69
CA LEU A 24 -17.37 11.86 -10.13
C LEU A 24 -18.00 13.23 -10.39
N PRO A 25 -17.64 14.27 -9.61
CA PRO A 25 -18.09 15.62 -9.85
C PRO A 25 -17.88 16.07 -11.29
N ALA A 26 -18.82 16.82 -11.84
CA ALA A 26 -18.74 17.34 -13.21
C ALA A 26 -17.45 18.14 -13.43
N GLY A 27 -16.81 17.98 -14.57
CA GLY A 27 -15.55 18.65 -14.91
C GLY A 27 -14.31 17.96 -14.34
N THR A 28 -14.45 16.82 -13.64
CA THR A 28 -13.29 16.02 -13.18
C THR A 28 -12.58 15.40 -14.37
N ALA A 29 -11.31 15.72 -14.54
CA ALA A 29 -10.43 15.16 -15.56
C ALA A 29 -9.40 14.17 -14.97
N SER A 30 -9.04 14.35 -13.69
CA SER A 30 -8.17 13.42 -12.97
C SER A 30 -8.50 13.37 -11.49
N VAL A 31 -8.11 12.27 -10.83
CA VAL A 31 -8.33 12.08 -9.40
C VAL A 31 -7.10 11.53 -8.69
N THR A 32 -6.96 11.88 -7.42
CA THR A 32 -6.08 11.19 -6.48
C THR A 32 -6.94 10.48 -5.45
N VAL A 33 -6.81 9.17 -5.34
CA VAL A 33 -7.54 8.39 -4.32
C VAL A 33 -6.72 8.34 -3.04
N TRP A 34 -7.36 8.68 -1.94
CA TRP A 34 -6.80 8.65 -0.59
C TRP A 34 -7.37 7.50 0.21
N ARG A 35 -6.49 6.79 0.88
CA ARG A 35 -6.77 5.80 1.91
C ARG A 35 -6.50 6.43 3.27
N ILE A 36 -7.46 6.32 4.19
CA ILE A 36 -7.41 6.91 5.52
C ILE A 36 -7.58 5.79 6.53
N ALA A 37 -6.57 5.54 7.34
CA ALA A 37 -6.57 4.49 8.36
C ALA A 37 -5.73 4.92 9.56
N ALA A 38 -6.18 4.63 10.78
CA ALA A 38 -5.46 4.93 12.03
C ALA A 38 -4.91 6.37 12.10
N GLY A 39 -5.70 7.36 11.64
CA GLY A 39 -5.32 8.77 11.65
C GLY A 39 -4.29 9.18 10.59
N ARG A 40 -3.94 8.30 9.66
CA ARG A 40 -3.01 8.58 8.56
C ARG A 40 -3.72 8.58 7.22
N GLU A 41 -3.34 9.52 6.36
CA GLU A 41 -3.78 9.59 4.97
C GLU A 41 -2.64 9.16 4.05
N MET A 42 -2.92 8.21 3.17
CA MET A 42 -1.98 7.72 2.18
C MET A 42 -2.63 7.65 0.81
N ARG A 43 -1.87 7.95 -0.24
CA ARG A 43 -2.36 7.83 -1.61
C ARG A 43 -2.42 6.37 -2.03
N VAL A 44 -3.49 5.98 -2.68
CA VAL A 44 -3.59 4.65 -3.28
C VAL A 44 -2.68 4.58 -4.50
N ARG A 45 -1.89 3.55 -4.58
CA ARG A 45 -0.95 3.30 -5.70
C ARG A 45 -1.69 3.24 -7.02
N GLY A 46 -1.12 3.89 -8.04
CA GLY A 46 -1.73 3.97 -9.38
C GLY A 46 -2.96 4.89 -9.47
N ALA A 47 -3.31 5.58 -8.37
CA ALA A 47 -4.43 6.52 -8.32
C ALA A 47 -4.00 7.94 -7.90
N VAL A 48 -2.80 8.35 -8.33
CA VAL A 48 -2.30 9.72 -8.11
C VAL A 48 -2.42 10.48 -9.41
N LYS A 49 -3.28 11.49 -9.44
CA LYS A 49 -3.63 12.24 -10.67
C LYS A 49 -4.03 11.31 -11.82
N ALA A 50 -4.70 10.21 -11.50
CA ALA A 50 -5.16 9.24 -12.49
C ALA A 50 -6.23 9.89 -13.37
N ALA A 51 -6.04 9.84 -14.68
CA ALA A 51 -7.01 10.34 -15.64
C ALA A 51 -8.32 9.55 -15.52
N THR A 52 -9.43 10.25 -15.72
CA THR A 52 -10.77 9.65 -15.62
C THR A 52 -11.73 10.30 -16.59
N ALA A 53 -12.72 9.54 -17.04
CA ALA A 53 -13.84 9.99 -17.85
C ALA A 53 -15.18 9.92 -17.08
N GLY A 54 -15.16 10.34 -15.80
CA GLY A 54 -16.34 10.38 -14.93
C GLY A 54 -16.49 9.17 -14.00
N GLN A 55 -15.67 8.13 -14.15
CA GLN A 55 -15.63 6.95 -13.30
C GLN A 55 -14.19 6.45 -13.14
N LEU A 56 -13.91 5.74 -12.04
CA LEU A 56 -12.60 5.17 -11.79
C LEU A 56 -12.71 3.89 -10.97
N THR A 57 -11.96 2.86 -11.37
CA THR A 57 -11.72 1.67 -10.56
C THR A 57 -10.24 1.56 -10.24
N ARG A 58 -9.90 1.24 -8.99
CA ARG A 58 -8.54 0.91 -8.55
C ARG A 58 -8.57 -0.20 -7.52
N ILE A 59 -7.51 -1.01 -7.49
CA ILE A 59 -7.35 -2.06 -6.50
C ILE A 59 -6.23 -1.62 -5.55
N ASP A 60 -6.56 -1.58 -4.26
CA ASP A 60 -5.60 -1.30 -3.20
C ASP A 60 -5.12 -2.60 -2.57
N TYR A 61 -3.90 -3.03 -2.90
CA TYR A 61 -3.22 -4.19 -2.33
C TYR A 61 -2.45 -3.85 -1.05
N GLU A 62 -2.41 -2.58 -0.66
CA GLU A 62 -1.68 -2.10 0.51
C GLU A 62 -2.66 -1.72 1.65
N VAL A 63 -3.90 -2.22 1.59
CA VAL A 63 -4.91 -1.97 2.61
C VAL A 63 -4.47 -2.56 3.95
N PRO A 64 -4.47 -1.80 5.06
CA PRO A 64 -4.21 -2.36 6.38
C PRO A 64 -5.35 -3.29 6.82
N PHE A 65 -4.99 -4.39 7.48
CA PHE A 65 -5.93 -5.41 7.92
C PHE A 65 -6.41 -5.15 9.36
N GLY A 66 -7.62 -5.61 9.67
CA GLY A 66 -8.19 -5.58 11.01
C GLY A 66 -8.61 -4.20 11.52
N VAL A 67 -8.46 -3.16 10.73
CA VAL A 67 -8.84 -1.78 11.09
C VAL A 67 -9.80 -1.19 10.06
N PRO A 68 -10.68 -0.26 10.46
CA PRO A 68 -11.50 0.48 9.51
C PRO A 68 -10.64 1.35 8.60
N VAL A 69 -10.88 1.27 7.30
CA VAL A 69 -10.18 2.03 6.27
C VAL A 69 -11.21 2.79 5.45
N ALA A 70 -11.09 4.10 5.41
CA ALA A 70 -11.92 4.95 4.59
C ALA A 70 -11.20 5.34 3.29
N TYR A 71 -11.99 5.49 2.23
CA TYR A 71 -11.50 5.93 0.92
C TYR A 71 -12.30 7.13 0.44
N ARG A 72 -11.60 8.10 -0.18
CA ARG A 72 -12.17 9.23 -0.89
C ARG A 72 -11.33 9.59 -2.10
N ALA A 73 -11.90 10.29 -3.07
CA ALA A 73 -11.16 10.86 -4.19
C ALA A 73 -11.05 12.38 -4.04
N GLU A 74 -9.89 12.91 -4.34
CA GLU A 74 -9.61 14.32 -4.58
C GLU A 74 -9.70 14.55 -6.08
N CYS A 75 -10.63 15.38 -6.53
CA CYS A 75 -10.98 15.59 -7.93
C CYS A 75 -10.33 16.87 -8.49
N PHE A 76 -9.80 16.78 -9.71
CA PHE A 76 -9.11 17.86 -10.38
C PHE A 76 -9.67 18.07 -11.79
N ASN A 77 -9.74 19.31 -12.24
CA ASN A 77 -10.11 19.64 -13.62
C ASN A 77 -8.93 19.41 -14.60
N SER A 78 -9.16 19.67 -15.89
CA SER A 78 -8.15 19.54 -16.94
C SER A 78 -6.94 20.45 -16.76
N SER A 79 -7.07 21.56 -16.07
CA SER A 79 -5.96 22.46 -15.71
C SER A 79 -5.22 22.02 -14.44
N GLY A 80 -5.58 20.89 -13.83
CA GLY A 80 -4.96 20.37 -12.62
C GLY A 80 -5.39 21.08 -11.32
N VAL A 81 -6.38 21.98 -11.39
CA VAL A 81 -6.94 22.67 -10.22
C VAL A 81 -7.90 21.74 -9.50
N ARG A 82 -7.79 21.68 -8.16
CA ARG A 82 -8.69 20.90 -7.33
C ARG A 82 -10.11 21.47 -7.37
N LEU A 83 -11.07 20.60 -7.67
CA LEU A 83 -12.49 20.91 -7.65
C LEU A 83 -13.11 20.63 -6.27
N SER A 84 -12.99 19.41 -5.80
CA SER A 84 -13.61 18.95 -4.56
C SER A 84 -13.05 17.62 -4.11
N TYR A 85 -13.49 17.14 -2.93
CA TYR A 85 -13.40 15.74 -2.52
C TYR A 85 -14.74 15.05 -2.72
N THR A 86 -14.72 13.75 -2.97
CA THR A 86 -15.91 12.90 -2.83
C THR A 86 -16.20 12.63 -1.36
N ASP A 87 -17.39 12.13 -1.07
CA ASP A 87 -17.67 11.53 0.24
C ASP A 87 -16.81 10.30 0.47
N GLN A 88 -16.70 9.89 1.73
CA GLN A 88 -15.94 8.72 2.14
C GLN A 88 -16.84 7.49 2.21
N ALA A 89 -16.27 6.33 1.86
CA ALA A 89 -16.82 5.04 2.24
C ALA A 89 -15.76 4.27 3.05
N THR A 90 -16.21 3.40 3.96
CA THR A 90 -15.35 2.69 4.88
C THR A 90 -15.51 1.18 4.72
N VAL A 91 -14.41 0.45 4.81
CA VAL A 91 -14.37 -1.01 4.79
C VAL A 91 -13.37 -1.51 5.82
N THR A 92 -13.61 -2.72 6.36
CA THR A 92 -12.61 -3.42 7.18
C THR A 92 -12.28 -4.75 6.52
N VAL A 93 -11.01 -4.99 6.26
CA VAL A 93 -10.51 -6.25 5.69
C VAL A 93 -9.94 -7.09 6.83
N ASN A 94 -10.66 -8.15 7.20
CA ASN A 94 -10.20 -9.08 8.23
C ASN A 94 -9.49 -10.25 7.56
N VAL A 95 -8.21 -10.40 7.85
CA VAL A 95 -7.36 -11.47 7.34
C VAL A 95 -6.57 -12.04 8.52
N SER A 96 -6.47 -13.37 8.57
CA SER A 96 -5.64 -14.05 9.55
C SER A 96 -4.19 -14.11 9.05
N GLY A 97 -3.26 -14.05 10.00
CA GLY A 97 -1.82 -14.15 9.71
C GLY A 97 -1.17 -12.83 9.30
N LEU A 98 0.11 -12.93 8.98
CA LEU A 98 0.94 -11.84 8.49
C LEU A 98 1.09 -11.95 6.97
N TRP A 99 1.09 -10.81 6.31
CA TRP A 99 1.38 -10.72 4.88
C TRP A 99 2.59 -9.82 4.66
N VAL A 100 3.55 -10.34 3.89
CA VAL A 100 4.77 -9.61 3.52
C VAL A 100 4.76 -9.37 2.03
N HIS A 101 5.07 -8.16 1.61
CA HIS A 101 5.16 -7.81 0.19
C HIS A 101 6.38 -6.93 -0.09
N ASN A 102 6.84 -6.99 -1.33
CA ASN A 102 7.78 -6.01 -1.82
C ASN A 102 7.06 -4.66 -2.00
N PRO A 103 7.57 -3.54 -1.44
CA PRO A 103 6.97 -2.22 -1.65
C PRO A 103 6.81 -1.82 -3.13
N LEU A 104 7.60 -2.40 -4.03
CA LEU A 104 7.51 -2.15 -5.47
C LEU A 104 6.50 -3.06 -6.18
N ASP A 105 6.14 -4.20 -5.57
CA ASP A 105 5.17 -5.16 -6.08
C ASP A 105 4.24 -5.68 -4.97
N PRO A 106 3.22 -4.89 -4.57
CA PRO A 106 2.27 -5.32 -3.55
C PRO A 106 1.40 -6.52 -3.96
N GLN A 107 1.23 -6.75 -5.27
CA GLN A 107 0.46 -7.88 -5.79
C GLN A 107 1.16 -9.23 -5.56
N GLY A 108 2.48 -9.20 -5.37
CA GLY A 108 3.30 -10.34 -5.03
C GLY A 108 3.31 -10.69 -3.54
N ALA A 109 2.38 -10.18 -2.73
CA ALA A 109 2.33 -10.45 -1.30
C ALA A 109 2.18 -11.95 -0.99
N VAL A 110 2.85 -12.39 0.07
CA VAL A 110 2.88 -13.79 0.52
C VAL A 110 2.40 -13.84 1.96
N ALA A 111 1.52 -14.81 2.26
CA ALA A 111 1.13 -15.09 3.63
C ALA A 111 2.28 -15.77 4.38
N CYS A 112 2.54 -15.30 5.59
CA CYS A 112 3.57 -15.86 6.46
C CYS A 112 2.93 -16.27 7.79
N ASP A 113 3.32 -17.44 8.29
CA ASP A 113 2.98 -17.88 9.64
C ASP A 113 4.13 -17.55 10.57
N PHE A 114 3.85 -16.80 11.63
CA PHE A 114 4.78 -16.67 12.74
C PHE A 114 4.71 -17.92 13.60
N ARG A 115 5.79 -18.68 13.64
CA ARG A 115 5.98 -19.65 14.72
C ARG A 115 6.39 -18.91 15.98
N ASP A 116 5.90 -19.38 17.13
CA ASP A 116 6.27 -18.89 18.47
C ASP A 116 7.77 -18.61 18.56
N ARG A 117 8.16 -17.39 19.01
CA ARG A 117 9.53 -16.88 19.14
C ARG A 117 10.24 -16.43 17.86
N ALA A 118 9.58 -16.41 16.69
CA ALA A 118 10.23 -15.88 15.48
C ALA A 118 10.57 -14.38 15.58
N LEU A 119 9.88 -13.63 16.45
CA LEU A 119 10.16 -12.21 16.68
C LEU A 119 11.39 -11.97 17.59
N GLU A 120 11.82 -12.96 18.35
CA GLU A 120 13.02 -12.82 19.23
C GLU A 120 14.34 -12.88 18.45
N LYS A 121 14.32 -13.36 17.21
CA LYS A 121 15.49 -13.47 16.34
C LYS A 121 15.15 -13.09 14.90
N ILE A 122 14.89 -11.82 14.64
CA ILE A 122 15.10 -11.28 13.31
C ILE A 122 16.60 -11.06 13.14
N GLN A 123 17.33 -12.13 12.90
CA GLN A 123 18.67 -12.05 12.35
C GLN A 123 18.50 -12.00 10.83
N ALA A 124 18.69 -10.82 10.24
CA ALA A 124 19.07 -10.79 8.85
C ALA A 124 20.35 -11.63 8.74
N PRO A 125 20.38 -12.72 7.98
CA PRO A 125 21.63 -13.41 7.70
C PRO A 125 22.52 -12.40 6.95
N ASN A 126 23.39 -11.73 7.68
CA ASN A 126 24.47 -11.01 7.07
C ASN A 126 25.47 -12.06 6.61
N ASP A 127 25.39 -12.45 5.36
CA ASP A 127 26.46 -13.18 4.67
C ASP A 127 27.64 -12.23 4.51
N GLY A 128 28.31 -11.95 5.60
CA GLY A 128 29.49 -11.12 5.65
C GLY A 128 30.57 -11.78 6.49
N SER A 129 31.76 -11.80 5.96
CA SER A 129 32.94 -12.28 6.67
C SER A 129 33.66 -11.12 7.34
N LEU A 130 33.98 -11.26 8.63
CA LEU A 130 34.85 -10.32 9.33
C LEU A 130 36.31 -10.61 8.93
N LEU A 131 36.87 -9.79 8.07
CA LEU A 131 38.29 -9.86 7.74
C LEU A 131 39.14 -9.13 8.77
N ARG A 132 39.99 -9.84 9.50
CA ARG A 132 41.00 -9.22 10.35
C ARG A 132 42.29 -9.05 9.59
N VAL A 133 42.62 -7.82 9.29
CA VAL A 133 43.89 -7.47 8.67
C VAL A 133 44.95 -7.32 9.76
N PRO A 134 46.10 -8.02 9.71
CA PRO A 134 47.17 -7.83 10.68
C PRO A 134 47.59 -6.36 10.76
N GLY A 135 47.61 -5.81 11.98
CA GLY A 135 48.00 -4.41 12.21
C GLY A 135 46.82 -3.42 12.29
N GLN A 136 45.58 -3.82 12.03
CA GLN A 136 44.41 -2.98 12.27
C GLN A 136 43.71 -3.37 13.60
N ARG A 137 43.34 -2.33 14.37
CA ARG A 137 42.63 -2.50 15.66
C ARG A 137 41.15 -2.86 15.49
N ALA A 138 40.55 -2.63 14.33
CA ALA A 138 39.18 -2.97 14.00
C ALA A 138 39.11 -3.91 12.79
N GLY A 139 38.24 -4.89 12.83
CA GLY A 139 37.97 -5.77 11.69
C GLY A 139 37.14 -5.04 10.62
N VAL A 140 37.40 -5.35 9.36
CA VAL A 140 36.60 -4.84 8.23
C VAL A 140 35.51 -5.88 7.94
N PHE A 141 34.26 -5.44 8.00
CA PHE A 141 33.12 -6.27 7.65
C PHE A 141 32.87 -6.16 6.13
N LEU A 142 32.98 -7.28 5.44
CA LEU A 142 32.64 -7.38 4.02
C LEU A 142 31.26 -8.02 3.89
N ALA A 143 30.24 -7.22 3.61
CA ALA A 143 28.92 -7.71 3.27
C ALA A 143 28.83 -7.96 1.77
N GLY A 144 28.46 -9.17 1.37
CA GLY A 144 28.10 -9.49 -0.01
C GLY A 144 26.70 -8.93 -0.29
N THR A 145 26.53 -8.27 -1.44
CA THR A 145 25.18 -7.99 -1.97
C THR A 145 24.59 -9.29 -2.45
N GLN A 146 23.50 -9.77 -1.84
CA GLN A 146 22.70 -10.82 -2.44
C GLN A 146 22.13 -10.29 -3.77
N GLN A 147 22.60 -10.87 -4.88
CA GLN A 147 21.88 -10.85 -6.13
C GLN A 147 20.79 -11.95 -6.03
N GLY A 148 19.54 -11.53 -5.88
CA GLY A 148 18.35 -12.35 -6.06
C GLY A 148 17.83 -12.18 -7.47
#